data_912fb7b296e75846b04561af086cd63c
#
_entry.id   912fb7b296e75846b04561af086cd63c
#
_cell.length_a   1.000
_cell.length_b   1.000
_cell.length_c   1.000
_cell.angle_alpha   90.00
_cell.angle_beta   90.00
_cell.angle_gamma   90.00
#
_symmetry.space_group_name_H-M   'P 1'
#
loop_
_entity.id
_entity.type
_entity.pdbx_description
1 polymer ?
#
loop_
_entity_poly.entity_id
_entity_poly.type
_entity_poly.pdbx_seq_one_letter_code
_entity_poly.pdbx_strand_id
1 'polypeptide(L)'
;MCIRDSKQKERVEELRLRVMHPLTVLTLEGELNAAPDGRASLVTAEDLEQMLGAVTEYSRYACIETLRQGFLPLRGGFRLGVCGSAVVRDGEVSNLKDISSLALRIVCEHIGLGSNIAPQLFSADGRFLSTLILSPPGGGKTTLLRDLIRVLSLGDAEHRALRVAVIDERCELAVCCKGRAQMELGNHTDVLSLCPKAVGIPMVLRGMNPQVIAVDEITAEEDIRAMCLAANCGVGLLASIHAASVDELHQKPLWRELLRARVFRRCIVIRSNGGARSYEVGDLPCSD
;
A
#
# COMPACT_ATOMS: atom_id res chain seq x y z
N MET A 1 -9.35 29.63 8.69
CA MET A 1 -8.00 29.16 9.04
C MET A 1 -7.33 28.70 7.76
N CYS A 2 -6.33 29.45 7.28
CA CYS A 2 -5.69 29.08 6.01
C CYS A 2 -4.75 27.90 6.25
N ILE A 3 -4.97 26.78 5.58
CA ILE A 3 -4.12 25.58 5.68
C ILE A 3 -2.63 25.88 5.38
N ARG A 4 -2.33 27.05 4.79
CA ARG A 4 -0.97 27.46 4.43
C ARG A 4 -0.05 27.70 5.63
N ASP A 5 -0.55 28.03 6.82
CA ASP A 5 0.25 28.55 7.94
C ASP A 5 0.21 27.70 9.22
N SER A 6 -0.46 26.54 9.25
CA SER A 6 -0.60 25.76 10.46
C SER A 6 0.29 24.53 10.52
N LYS A 7 0.82 24.21 11.70
CA LYS A 7 1.43 22.91 12.05
C LYS A 7 0.51 21.71 11.77
N GLN A 8 -0.75 21.95 11.38
CA GLN A 8 -1.76 20.96 11.00
C GLN A 8 -1.57 20.44 9.57
N LYS A 9 -0.76 21.09 8.71
CA LYS A 9 -0.46 20.61 7.35
C LYS A 9 0.11 19.19 7.33
N GLU A 10 0.95 18.88 8.30
CA GLU A 10 1.63 17.58 8.41
C GLU A 10 0.68 16.46 8.87
N ARG A 11 -0.58 16.80 9.23
CA ARG A 11 -1.57 15.87 9.74
C ARG A 11 -2.76 15.64 8.81
N VAL A 12 -2.76 16.25 7.62
CA VAL A 12 -3.83 16.07 6.64
C VAL A 12 -3.62 14.76 5.89
N GLU A 13 -4.57 13.85 6.03
CA GLU A 13 -4.56 12.56 5.36
C GLU A 13 -5.34 12.58 4.05
N GLU A 14 -6.44 13.36 3.99
CA GLU A 14 -7.32 13.38 2.83
C GLU A 14 -8.08 14.69 2.71
N LEU A 15 -8.29 15.15 1.47
CA LEU A 15 -9.22 16.24 1.12
C LEU A 15 -10.43 15.60 0.44
N ARG A 16 -11.64 15.97 0.89
CA ARG A 16 -12.90 15.47 0.33
C ARG A 16 -13.75 16.56 -0.26
N LEU A 17 -14.10 16.39 -1.52
CA LEU A 17 -15.02 17.23 -2.27
C LEU A 17 -16.30 16.42 -2.53
N ARG A 18 -17.45 16.93 -2.10
CA ARG A 18 -18.76 16.34 -2.35
C ARG A 18 -19.67 17.42 -2.90
N VAL A 19 -20.37 17.14 -4.01
CA VAL A 19 -21.31 18.11 -4.59
C VAL A 19 -22.32 18.57 -3.56
N MET A 20 -22.60 19.88 -3.51
CA MET A 20 -23.53 20.53 -2.57
C MET A 20 -23.12 20.45 -1.10
N HIS A 21 -21.86 20.11 -0.80
CA HIS A 21 -21.30 20.11 0.56
C HIS A 21 -20.05 20.98 0.63
N PRO A 22 -19.67 21.47 1.82
CA PRO A 22 -18.38 22.12 1.99
C PRO A 22 -17.22 21.18 1.73
N LEU A 23 -16.08 21.72 1.28
CA LEU A 23 -14.81 20.99 1.27
C LEU A 23 -14.48 20.55 2.71
N THR A 24 -14.12 19.27 2.88
CA THR A 24 -13.69 18.73 4.17
C THR A 24 -12.26 18.19 4.09
N VAL A 25 -11.61 18.17 5.25
CA VAL A 25 -10.23 17.69 5.45
C VAL A 25 -10.28 16.59 6.48
N LEU A 26 -9.78 15.41 6.15
CA LEU A 26 -9.60 14.32 7.08
C LEU A 26 -8.22 14.42 7.72
N THR A 27 -8.20 14.36 9.05
CA THR A 27 -6.99 14.33 9.88
C THR A 27 -7.07 13.15 10.85
N LEU A 28 -5.99 12.87 11.59
CA LEU A 28 -6.00 11.87 12.67
C LEU A 28 -7.06 12.14 13.76
N GLU A 29 -7.51 13.38 13.90
CA GLU A 29 -8.50 13.80 14.91
C GLU A 29 -9.93 13.73 14.38
N GLY A 30 -10.13 13.47 13.08
CA GLY A 30 -11.42 13.37 12.41
C GLY A 30 -11.56 14.25 11.18
N GLU A 31 -12.77 14.28 10.63
CA GLU A 31 -13.10 15.06 9.44
C GLU A 31 -13.56 16.48 9.84
N LEU A 32 -12.90 17.50 9.30
CA LEU A 32 -13.12 18.91 9.61
C LEU A 32 -13.55 19.68 8.35
N ASN A 33 -14.41 20.70 8.49
CA ASN A 33 -14.71 21.62 7.40
C ASN A 33 -13.50 22.51 7.10
N ALA A 34 -13.13 22.62 5.83
CA ALA A 34 -11.97 23.41 5.38
C ALA A 34 -12.26 24.90 5.18
N ALA A 35 -13.43 25.40 5.62
CA ALA A 35 -13.85 26.80 5.45
C ALA A 35 -13.04 27.74 6.37
N PRO A 36 -12.24 28.68 5.81
CA PRO A 36 -11.39 29.54 6.64
C PRO A 36 -12.16 30.57 7.48
N ASP A 37 -13.35 31.00 7.06
CA ASP A 37 -14.06 32.16 7.63
C ASP A 37 -15.53 31.89 8.00
N GLY A 38 -15.91 30.62 8.23
CA GLY A 38 -17.28 30.23 8.55
C GLY A 38 -18.28 30.36 7.40
N ARG A 39 -17.85 30.84 6.23
CA ARG A 39 -18.61 30.84 4.98
C ARG A 39 -18.10 29.74 4.09
N ALA A 40 -18.56 28.51 4.31
CA ALA A 40 -18.25 27.39 3.43
C ALA A 40 -18.90 27.62 2.07
N SER A 41 -18.12 27.88 1.02
CA SER A 41 -18.63 27.71 -0.33
C SER A 41 -18.91 26.22 -0.57
N LEU A 42 -20.05 25.90 -1.13
CA LEU A 42 -20.42 24.53 -1.47
C LEU A 42 -19.66 24.12 -2.74
N VAL A 43 -19.14 22.92 -2.72
CA VAL A 43 -18.51 22.31 -3.90
C VAL A 43 -19.56 22.09 -4.98
N THR A 44 -19.28 22.51 -6.19
CA THR A 44 -20.16 22.35 -7.35
C THR A 44 -19.74 21.13 -8.18
N ALA A 45 -20.62 20.67 -9.06
CA ALA A 45 -20.27 19.63 -10.03
C ALA A 45 -19.16 20.10 -11.00
N GLU A 46 -19.15 21.40 -11.33
CA GLU A 46 -18.14 22.01 -12.18
C GLU A 46 -16.75 21.98 -11.52
N ASP A 47 -16.64 22.22 -10.22
CA ASP A 47 -15.38 22.08 -9.47
C ASP A 47 -14.79 20.68 -9.58
N LEU A 48 -15.65 19.65 -9.48
CA LEU A 48 -15.21 18.25 -9.63
C LEU A 48 -14.75 17.95 -11.07
N GLU A 49 -15.47 18.44 -12.06
CA GLU A 49 -15.12 18.29 -13.47
C GLU A 49 -13.79 18.98 -13.80
N GLN A 50 -13.57 20.20 -13.31
CA GLN A 50 -12.32 20.93 -13.46
C GLN A 50 -11.16 20.19 -12.82
N MET A 51 -11.33 19.69 -11.58
CA MET A 51 -10.30 18.93 -10.89
C MET A 51 -9.97 17.63 -11.63
N LEU A 52 -10.98 16.87 -12.07
CA LEU A 52 -10.77 15.67 -12.86
C LEU A 52 -10.08 15.98 -14.20
N GLY A 53 -10.50 17.03 -14.90
CA GLY A 53 -9.85 17.49 -16.13
C GLY A 53 -8.36 17.78 -15.92
N ALA A 54 -8.03 18.56 -14.90
CA ALA A 54 -6.66 18.90 -14.58
C ALA A 54 -5.80 17.67 -14.24
N VAL A 55 -6.34 16.74 -13.45
CA VAL A 55 -5.66 15.51 -13.00
C VAL A 55 -5.43 14.52 -14.13
N THR A 56 -6.41 14.37 -15.03
CA THR A 56 -6.30 13.49 -16.19
C THR A 56 -5.60 14.12 -17.38
N GLU A 57 -5.07 15.35 -17.24
CA GLU A 57 -4.52 16.13 -18.35
C GLU A 57 -5.53 16.23 -19.52
N TYR A 58 -6.84 16.31 -19.19
CA TYR A 58 -7.98 16.30 -20.10
C TYR A 58 -8.09 15.03 -20.97
N SER A 59 -7.35 13.94 -20.66
CA SER A 59 -7.38 12.66 -21.35
C SER A 59 -7.91 11.54 -20.44
N ARG A 60 -9.24 11.45 -20.29
CA ARG A 60 -9.89 10.39 -19.49
C ARG A 60 -9.61 8.98 -20.03
N TYR A 61 -9.36 8.85 -21.34
CA TYR A 61 -9.06 7.56 -21.96
C TYR A 61 -7.77 6.90 -21.43
N ALA A 62 -6.77 7.70 -21.08
CA ALA A 62 -5.51 7.18 -20.54
C ALA A 62 -5.65 6.60 -19.12
N CYS A 63 -6.76 6.85 -18.43
CA CYS A 63 -7.00 6.50 -17.05
C CYS A 63 -8.20 5.56 -16.85
N ILE A 64 -8.75 4.97 -17.92
CA ILE A 64 -9.98 4.16 -17.87
C ILE A 64 -9.85 3.00 -16.88
N GLU A 65 -8.74 2.27 -16.90
CA GLU A 65 -8.54 1.10 -16.04
C GLU A 65 -8.55 1.45 -14.56
N THR A 66 -7.90 2.54 -14.17
CA THR A 66 -7.88 3.00 -12.78
C THR A 66 -9.20 3.65 -12.36
N LEU A 67 -9.87 4.35 -13.28
CA LEU A 67 -11.22 4.89 -13.04
C LEU A 67 -12.26 3.78 -12.80
N ARG A 68 -12.16 2.65 -13.51
CA ARG A 68 -12.99 1.45 -13.25
C ARG A 68 -12.81 0.92 -11.83
N GLN A 69 -11.62 1.06 -11.26
CA GLN A 69 -11.31 0.70 -9.87
C GLN A 69 -11.69 1.81 -8.88
N GLY A 70 -12.24 2.94 -9.35
CA GLY A 70 -12.70 4.06 -8.52
C GLY A 70 -11.59 4.99 -8.04
N PHE A 71 -10.39 4.97 -8.65
CA PHE A 71 -9.32 5.88 -8.25
C PHE A 71 -8.36 6.23 -9.40
N LEU A 72 -7.58 7.31 -9.19
CA LEU A 72 -6.50 7.75 -10.07
C LEU A 72 -5.21 7.94 -9.23
N PRO A 73 -4.10 7.28 -9.59
CA PRO A 73 -2.79 7.59 -9.01
C PRO A 73 -2.27 8.90 -9.61
N LEU A 74 -1.73 9.78 -8.76
CA LEU A 74 -1.22 11.08 -9.13
C LEU A 74 0.29 11.20 -8.87
N ARG A 75 0.92 12.19 -9.52
CA ARG A 75 2.31 12.54 -9.22
C ARG A 75 2.47 12.96 -7.76
N GLY A 76 3.61 12.63 -7.16
CA GLY A 76 3.90 12.91 -5.75
C GLY A 76 3.24 11.96 -4.77
N GLY A 77 2.77 10.80 -5.24
CA GLY A 77 2.20 9.76 -4.38
C GLY A 77 0.75 9.99 -3.97
N PHE A 78 0.09 11.02 -4.50
CA PHE A 78 -1.32 11.26 -4.22
C PHE A 78 -2.21 10.23 -4.94
N ARG A 79 -3.37 9.95 -4.34
CA ARG A 79 -4.41 9.10 -4.93
C ARG A 79 -5.74 9.84 -4.88
N LEU A 80 -6.38 9.97 -6.03
CA LEU A 80 -7.70 10.58 -6.14
C LEU A 80 -8.76 9.48 -6.25
N GLY A 81 -9.53 9.25 -5.20
CA GLY A 81 -10.73 8.43 -5.22
C GLY A 81 -11.85 9.15 -5.97
N VAL A 82 -12.63 8.43 -6.76
CA VAL A 82 -13.71 8.97 -7.58
C VAL A 82 -14.98 8.18 -7.32
N CYS A 83 -16.08 8.88 -7.01
CA CYS A 83 -17.40 8.29 -6.88
C CYS A 83 -18.41 9.03 -7.76
N GLY A 84 -19.35 8.26 -8.31
CA GLY A 84 -20.42 8.73 -9.18
C GLY A 84 -21.35 7.60 -9.57
N SER A 85 -22.07 7.74 -10.66
CA SER A 85 -22.94 6.69 -11.21
C SER A 85 -22.12 5.67 -12.00
N ALA A 86 -22.10 4.41 -11.55
CA ALA A 86 -21.39 3.34 -12.26
C ALA A 86 -22.15 2.92 -13.54
N VAL A 87 -21.41 2.76 -14.62
CA VAL A 87 -21.90 2.12 -15.85
C VAL A 87 -21.39 0.68 -15.85
N VAL A 88 -22.29 -0.28 -15.69
CA VAL A 88 -21.95 -1.71 -15.62
C VAL A 88 -22.21 -2.35 -16.98
N ARG A 89 -21.27 -3.16 -17.48
CA ARG A 89 -21.36 -4.02 -18.65
C ARG A 89 -20.80 -5.39 -18.31
N ASP A 90 -21.51 -6.43 -18.66
CA ASP A 90 -21.10 -7.84 -18.41
C ASP A 90 -20.74 -8.14 -16.95
N GLY A 91 -21.42 -7.47 -16.00
CA GLY A 91 -21.17 -7.63 -14.55
C GLY A 91 -20.00 -6.80 -13.99
N GLU A 92 -19.28 -6.08 -14.84
CA GLU A 92 -18.14 -5.25 -14.43
C GLU A 92 -18.39 -3.76 -14.63
N VAL A 93 -17.78 -2.92 -13.79
CA VAL A 93 -17.82 -1.47 -13.96
C VAL A 93 -17.00 -1.08 -15.18
N SER A 94 -17.66 -0.57 -16.22
CA SER A 94 -17.00 -0.13 -17.45
C SER A 94 -16.60 1.34 -17.42
N ASN A 95 -17.32 2.18 -16.66
CA ASN A 95 -17.04 3.61 -16.52
C ASN A 95 -17.78 4.21 -15.32
N LEU A 96 -17.39 5.43 -14.92
CA LEU A 96 -18.11 6.27 -13.97
C LEU A 96 -18.64 7.52 -14.69
N LYS A 97 -19.87 7.91 -14.42
CA LYS A 97 -20.51 9.15 -14.88
C LYS A 97 -21.15 9.89 -13.71
N ASP A 98 -21.60 11.13 -13.95
CA ASP A 98 -22.26 11.95 -12.94
C ASP A 98 -21.45 11.95 -11.62
N ILE A 99 -20.18 12.37 -11.70
CA ILE A 99 -19.27 12.33 -10.56
C ILE A 99 -19.84 13.19 -9.42
N SER A 100 -20.04 12.55 -8.28
CA SER A 100 -20.67 13.15 -7.09
C SER A 100 -19.67 13.50 -5.98
N SER A 101 -18.52 12.83 -5.96
CA SER A 101 -17.47 13.13 -4.98
C SER A 101 -16.08 12.70 -5.42
N LEU A 102 -15.09 13.44 -4.92
CA LEU A 102 -13.65 13.18 -5.06
C LEU A 102 -13.00 13.14 -3.68
N ALA A 103 -12.05 12.22 -3.50
CA ALA A 103 -11.27 12.07 -2.29
C ALA A 103 -9.78 12.08 -2.62
N LEU A 104 -9.11 13.22 -2.43
CA LEU A 104 -7.67 13.34 -2.64
C LEU A 104 -6.91 12.84 -1.40
N ARG A 105 -6.41 11.64 -1.46
CA ARG A 105 -5.61 11.05 -0.39
C ARG A 105 -4.16 11.50 -0.49
N ILE A 106 -3.65 12.02 0.64
CA ILE A 106 -2.27 12.48 0.78
C ILE A 106 -1.49 11.34 1.42
N VAL A 107 -0.55 10.75 0.68
CA VAL A 107 0.31 9.70 1.21
C VAL A 107 1.50 10.34 1.88
N CYS A 108 1.62 10.16 3.20
CA CYS A 108 2.82 10.54 3.94
C CYS A 108 3.84 9.40 3.85
N GLU A 109 5.05 9.72 3.45
CA GLU A 109 6.16 8.80 3.43
C GLU A 109 6.89 8.85 4.80
N HIS A 110 7.10 7.70 5.40
CA HIS A 110 7.84 7.59 6.66
C HIS A 110 9.10 6.76 6.42
N ILE A 111 10.22 7.46 6.23
CA ILE A 111 11.54 6.86 5.99
C ILE A 111 12.24 6.60 7.33
N GLY A 112 12.93 5.44 7.43
CA GLY A 112 13.76 5.09 8.59
C GLY A 112 13.10 4.14 9.59
N LEU A 113 11.81 3.81 9.42
CA LEU A 113 11.13 2.84 10.30
C LEU A 113 11.75 1.45 10.23
N GLY A 114 12.13 1.02 9.03
CA GLY A 114 12.71 -0.29 8.77
C GLY A 114 14.18 -0.41 9.10
N SER A 115 14.92 0.68 9.28
CA SER A 115 16.38 0.65 9.41
C SER A 115 16.87 -0.14 10.62
N ASN A 116 16.18 -0.07 11.76
CA ASN A 116 16.51 -0.83 12.96
C ASN A 116 15.89 -2.24 12.98
N ILE A 117 14.98 -2.52 12.07
CA ILE A 117 14.26 -3.79 11.97
C ILE A 117 14.94 -4.71 10.96
N ALA A 118 15.34 -4.18 9.81
CA ALA A 118 15.88 -4.95 8.70
C ALA A 118 17.06 -5.85 9.08
N PRO A 119 18.04 -5.47 9.92
CA PRO A 119 19.13 -6.36 10.32
C PRO A 119 18.63 -7.63 11.01
N GLN A 120 17.51 -7.59 11.73
CA GLN A 120 16.93 -8.73 12.43
C GLN A 120 16.22 -9.73 11.48
N LEU A 121 16.08 -9.36 10.20
CA LEU A 121 15.44 -10.19 9.18
C LEU A 121 16.44 -11.05 8.41
N PHE A 122 17.70 -11.05 8.84
CA PHE A 122 18.74 -11.90 8.25
C PHE A 122 19.15 -13.01 9.22
N SER A 123 19.53 -14.13 8.67
CA SER A 123 20.16 -15.22 9.42
C SER A 123 21.65 -14.91 9.67
N ALA A 124 22.29 -15.68 10.55
CA ALA A 124 23.70 -15.49 10.89
C ALA A 124 24.65 -15.65 9.68
N ASP A 125 24.23 -16.37 8.63
CA ASP A 125 24.95 -16.53 7.37
C ASP A 125 24.60 -15.43 6.32
N GLY A 126 23.88 -14.37 6.74
CA GLY A 126 23.56 -13.21 5.91
C GLY A 126 22.45 -13.42 4.88
N ARG A 127 21.64 -14.48 5.00
CA ARG A 127 20.50 -14.73 4.13
C ARG A 127 19.25 -14.02 4.66
N PHE A 128 18.51 -13.38 3.79
CA PHE A 128 17.20 -12.83 4.14
C PHE A 128 16.21 -13.95 4.52
N LEU A 129 15.56 -13.80 5.65
CA LEU A 129 14.53 -14.70 6.15
C LEU A 129 13.16 -14.19 5.72
N SER A 130 12.42 -15.00 4.99
CA SER A 130 11.06 -14.64 4.58
C SER A 130 10.24 -14.17 5.78
N THR A 131 9.68 -12.96 5.68
CA THR A 131 9.13 -12.21 6.80
C THR A 131 7.68 -11.85 6.58
N LEU A 132 6.84 -12.06 7.59
CA LEU A 132 5.43 -11.72 7.60
C LEU A 132 5.15 -10.56 8.57
N ILE A 133 4.49 -9.50 8.10
CA ILE A 133 4.11 -8.34 8.90
C ILE A 133 2.66 -8.46 9.34
N LEU A 134 2.42 -8.42 10.64
CA LEU A 134 1.11 -8.57 11.28
C LEU A 134 0.68 -7.24 11.91
N SER A 135 -0.53 -6.82 11.64
CA SER A 135 -1.19 -5.72 12.35
C SER A 135 -2.67 -5.65 11.98
N PRO A 136 -3.54 -5.13 12.84
CA PRO A 136 -4.90 -4.75 12.47
C PRO A 136 -4.94 -3.74 11.32
N PRO A 137 -6.11 -3.53 10.68
CA PRO A 137 -6.32 -2.43 9.73
C PRO A 137 -5.87 -1.07 10.32
N GLY A 138 -5.25 -0.22 9.49
CA GLY A 138 -4.75 1.09 9.92
C GLY A 138 -3.50 1.07 10.81
N GLY A 139 -2.96 -0.12 11.17
CA GLY A 139 -1.79 -0.24 12.04
C GLY A 139 -0.45 0.16 11.42
N GLY A 140 -0.39 0.48 10.12
CA GLY A 140 0.83 0.97 9.46
C GLY A 140 1.65 -0.11 8.74
N LYS A 141 1.05 -1.28 8.43
CA LYS A 141 1.72 -2.37 7.69
C LYS A 141 2.35 -1.91 6.37
N THR A 142 1.54 -1.29 5.51
CA THR A 142 1.98 -0.80 4.20
C THR A 142 3.11 0.21 4.31
N THR A 143 3.08 1.06 5.35
CA THR A 143 4.15 2.03 5.62
C THR A 143 5.46 1.35 6.02
N LEU A 144 5.39 0.38 6.94
CA LEU A 144 6.57 -0.39 7.34
C LEU A 144 7.08 -1.27 6.19
N LEU A 145 6.18 -1.95 5.48
CA LEU A 145 6.53 -2.80 4.34
C LEU A 145 7.29 -1.99 3.27
N ARG A 146 6.81 -0.78 2.95
CA ARG A 146 7.46 0.13 2.00
C ARG A 146 8.88 0.49 2.44
N ASP A 147 9.07 0.88 3.70
CA ASP A 147 10.39 1.27 4.17
C ASP A 147 11.35 0.07 4.31
N LEU A 148 10.85 -1.12 4.63
CA LEU A 148 11.64 -2.36 4.58
C LEU A 148 12.08 -2.70 3.16
N ILE A 149 11.19 -2.57 2.17
CA ILE A 149 11.54 -2.73 0.75
C ILE A 149 12.70 -1.79 0.39
N ARG A 150 12.59 -0.52 0.76
CA ARG A 150 13.63 0.50 0.54
C ARG A 150 14.95 0.09 1.18
N VAL A 151 14.95 -0.29 2.45
CA VAL A 151 16.17 -0.67 3.18
C VAL A 151 16.80 -1.92 2.57
N LEU A 152 16.03 -2.96 2.27
CA LEU A 152 16.53 -4.18 1.61
C LEU A 152 17.12 -3.90 0.23
N SER A 153 16.49 -3.00 -0.52
CA SER A 153 16.91 -2.60 -1.86
C SER A 153 18.17 -1.72 -1.84
N LEU A 154 18.39 -0.94 -0.80
CA LEU A 154 19.60 -0.12 -0.64
C LEU A 154 20.77 -0.90 -0.04
N GLY A 155 20.47 -1.87 0.83
CA GLY A 155 21.45 -2.51 1.68
C GLY A 155 21.94 -1.60 2.80
N ASP A 156 22.84 -2.14 3.61
CA ASP A 156 23.50 -1.42 4.71
C ASP A 156 24.99 -1.82 4.82
N ALA A 157 25.66 -1.46 5.91
CA ALA A 157 27.09 -1.77 6.12
C ALA A 157 27.36 -3.28 6.25
N GLU A 158 26.37 -4.06 6.70
CA GLU A 158 26.52 -5.51 6.98
C GLU A 158 25.87 -6.38 5.88
N HIS A 159 24.81 -5.85 5.23
CA HIS A 159 24.01 -6.57 4.25
C HIS A 159 24.03 -5.89 2.88
N ARG A 160 24.36 -6.67 1.88
CA ARG A 160 24.33 -6.18 0.49
C ARG A 160 22.91 -5.86 0.05
N ALA A 161 22.78 -4.87 -0.85
CA ALA A 161 21.53 -4.57 -1.52
C ALA A 161 20.95 -5.80 -2.22
N LEU A 162 19.64 -6.02 -2.05
CA LEU A 162 18.90 -7.13 -2.64
C LEU A 162 18.05 -6.63 -3.81
N ARG A 163 17.91 -7.43 -4.85
CA ARG A 163 16.92 -7.20 -5.90
C ARG A 163 15.53 -7.54 -5.36
N VAL A 164 14.69 -6.53 -5.21
CA VAL A 164 13.34 -6.66 -4.68
C VAL A 164 12.32 -6.50 -5.80
N ALA A 165 11.46 -7.48 -6.02
CA ALA A 165 10.30 -7.32 -6.89
C ALA A 165 9.06 -7.05 -6.04
N VAL A 166 8.34 -5.96 -6.34
CA VAL A 166 7.11 -5.57 -5.65
C VAL A 166 5.92 -5.86 -6.56
N ILE A 167 4.93 -6.62 -6.07
CA ILE A 167 3.64 -6.74 -6.72
C ILE A 167 2.66 -5.84 -5.97
N ASP A 168 2.38 -4.69 -6.55
CA ASP A 168 1.55 -3.63 -5.99
C ASP A 168 0.15 -3.64 -6.60
N GLU A 169 -0.66 -4.60 -6.18
CA GLU A 169 -1.99 -4.86 -6.75
C GLU A 169 -2.92 -3.65 -6.63
N ARG A 170 -2.87 -2.94 -5.50
CA ARG A 170 -3.75 -1.79 -5.20
C ARG A 170 -3.10 -0.44 -5.45
N CYS A 171 -1.88 -0.44 -6.00
CA CYS A 171 -1.10 0.79 -6.17
C CYS A 171 -0.95 1.59 -4.84
N GLU A 172 -0.64 0.88 -3.74
CA GLU A 172 -0.51 1.46 -2.39
C GLU A 172 0.93 1.43 -1.87
N LEU A 173 1.78 0.52 -2.37
CA LEU A 173 3.20 0.44 -2.01
C LEU A 173 4.04 1.47 -2.75
N ALA A 174 4.07 1.38 -4.06
CA ALA A 174 4.86 2.23 -4.93
C ALA A 174 4.11 3.48 -5.40
N VAL A 175 2.78 3.42 -5.39
CA VAL A 175 1.89 4.47 -5.93
C VAL A 175 2.32 4.90 -7.32
N CYS A 176 2.48 3.92 -8.22
CA CYS A 176 3.00 4.17 -9.56
C CYS A 176 2.13 5.15 -10.36
N CYS A 177 2.78 6.14 -10.95
CA CYS A 177 2.17 7.08 -11.89
C CYS A 177 2.97 7.05 -13.20
N LYS A 178 2.30 6.76 -14.32
CA LYS A 178 2.95 6.65 -15.65
C LYS A 178 4.19 5.74 -15.62
N GLY A 179 4.10 4.58 -14.97
CA GLY A 179 5.18 3.58 -14.87
C GLY A 179 6.31 3.93 -13.91
N ARG A 180 6.20 5.03 -13.15
CA ARG A 180 7.22 5.44 -12.16
C ARG A 180 6.66 5.33 -10.75
N ALA A 181 7.38 4.67 -9.86
CA ALA A 181 7.12 4.72 -8.43
C ALA A 181 7.19 6.17 -7.93
N GLN A 182 6.22 6.57 -7.12
CA GLN A 182 6.18 7.89 -6.50
C GLN A 182 6.69 7.85 -5.05
N MET A 183 6.87 6.64 -4.53
CA MET A 183 7.44 6.37 -3.20
C MET A 183 8.88 5.91 -3.33
N GLU A 184 9.69 6.22 -2.32
CA GLU A 184 11.09 5.81 -2.27
C GLU A 184 11.18 4.33 -1.88
N LEU A 185 11.55 3.48 -2.84
CA LEU A 185 11.64 2.03 -2.68
C LEU A 185 13.07 1.49 -2.79
N GLY A 186 14.06 2.38 -2.96
CA GLY A 186 15.46 2.02 -3.18
C GLY A 186 15.79 1.67 -4.64
N ASN A 187 17.09 1.54 -4.92
CA ASN A 187 17.62 1.53 -6.29
C ASN A 187 17.55 0.17 -6.99
N HIS A 188 17.29 -0.92 -6.24
CA HIS A 188 17.24 -2.28 -6.77
C HIS A 188 15.82 -2.88 -6.65
N THR A 189 14.79 -2.02 -6.79
CA THR A 189 13.39 -2.43 -6.70
C THR A 189 12.71 -2.32 -8.06
N ASP A 190 12.13 -3.44 -8.50
CA ASP A 190 11.26 -3.52 -9.67
C ASP A 190 9.80 -3.57 -9.22
N VAL A 191 8.90 -2.81 -9.85
CA VAL A 191 7.50 -2.72 -9.45
C VAL A 191 6.59 -3.19 -10.57
N LEU A 192 5.77 -4.20 -10.28
CA LEU A 192 4.63 -4.61 -11.09
C LEU A 192 3.35 -4.11 -10.42
N SER A 193 2.77 -3.02 -10.93
CA SER A 193 1.59 -2.37 -10.37
C SER A 193 0.30 -2.84 -11.04
N LEU A 194 -0.84 -2.75 -10.29
CA LEU A 194 -2.18 -3.08 -10.78
C LEU A 194 -2.32 -4.53 -11.29
N CYS A 195 -1.53 -5.44 -10.74
CA CYS A 195 -1.54 -6.84 -11.10
C CYS A 195 -1.88 -7.71 -9.88
N PRO A 196 -2.84 -8.66 -9.98
CA PRO A 196 -3.12 -9.59 -8.91
C PRO A 196 -1.86 -10.38 -8.51
N LYS A 197 -1.64 -10.58 -7.21
CA LYS A 197 -0.44 -11.25 -6.67
C LYS A 197 -0.20 -12.63 -7.27
N ALA A 198 -1.25 -13.44 -7.36
CA ALA A 198 -1.19 -14.78 -7.92
C ALA A 198 -0.68 -14.82 -9.37
N VAL A 199 -0.94 -13.76 -10.15
CA VAL A 199 -0.46 -13.61 -11.53
C VAL A 199 0.92 -12.96 -11.58
N GLY A 200 1.13 -11.91 -10.78
CA GLY A 200 2.34 -11.09 -10.80
C GLY A 200 3.57 -11.84 -10.29
N ILE A 201 3.44 -12.66 -9.22
CA ILE A 201 4.57 -13.42 -8.65
C ILE A 201 5.23 -14.31 -9.70
N PRO A 202 4.53 -15.21 -10.45
CA PRO A 202 5.14 -16.00 -11.50
C PRO A 202 5.74 -15.18 -12.65
N MET A 203 5.20 -13.99 -12.93
CA MET A 203 5.76 -13.10 -13.96
C MET A 203 7.11 -12.55 -13.56
N VAL A 204 7.24 -11.97 -12.37
CA VAL A 204 8.51 -11.40 -11.91
C VAL A 204 9.56 -12.46 -11.64
N LEU A 205 9.17 -13.66 -11.19
CA LEU A 205 10.09 -14.80 -11.06
C LEU A 205 10.80 -15.14 -12.38
N ARG A 206 10.05 -15.17 -13.47
CA ARG A 206 10.60 -15.52 -14.80
C ARG A 206 11.38 -14.39 -15.44
N GLY A 207 10.95 -13.13 -15.19
CA GLY A 207 11.47 -11.97 -15.94
C GLY A 207 12.53 -11.16 -15.21
N MET A 208 12.48 -11.07 -13.87
CA MET A 208 13.23 -10.06 -13.11
C MET A 208 14.34 -10.64 -12.21
N ASN A 209 14.41 -11.98 -12.06
CA ASN A 209 15.40 -12.64 -11.19
C ASN A 209 15.50 -12.01 -9.80
N PRO A 210 14.38 -11.86 -9.04
CA PRO A 210 14.37 -11.24 -7.73
C PRO A 210 15.05 -12.12 -6.68
N GLN A 211 15.63 -11.51 -5.66
CA GLN A 211 16.08 -12.18 -4.44
C GLN A 211 15.01 -12.14 -3.36
N VAL A 212 14.16 -11.08 -3.39
CA VAL A 212 13.01 -10.94 -2.51
C VAL A 212 11.80 -10.52 -3.34
N ILE A 213 10.64 -11.11 -3.07
CA ILE A 213 9.35 -10.64 -3.58
C ILE A 213 8.57 -10.04 -2.42
N ALA A 214 8.14 -8.79 -2.59
CA ALA A 214 7.33 -8.07 -1.63
C ALA A 214 5.88 -7.93 -2.12
N VAL A 215 4.91 -8.25 -1.25
CA VAL A 215 3.47 -8.16 -1.52
C VAL A 215 2.75 -7.56 -0.33
N ASP A 216 1.79 -6.67 -0.57
CA ASP A 216 0.91 -6.20 0.50
C ASP A 216 -0.35 -7.09 0.59
N GLU A 217 -0.79 -7.33 1.80
CA GLU A 217 -2.07 -7.94 2.17
C GLU A 217 -2.42 -9.27 1.46
N ILE A 218 -1.97 -10.38 2.03
CA ILE A 218 -2.38 -11.73 1.58
C ILE A 218 -3.86 -11.93 1.87
N THR A 219 -4.67 -12.21 0.84
CA THR A 219 -6.13 -12.28 0.94
C THR A 219 -6.75 -13.56 0.40
N ALA A 220 -6.01 -14.35 -0.38
CA ALA A 220 -6.54 -15.51 -1.09
C ALA A 220 -5.58 -16.72 -1.04
N GLU A 221 -6.12 -17.91 -1.25
CA GLU A 221 -5.34 -19.16 -1.34
C GLU A 221 -4.40 -19.15 -2.55
N GLU A 222 -4.82 -18.54 -3.65
CA GLU A 222 -4.02 -18.37 -4.87
C GLU A 222 -2.74 -17.57 -4.60
N ASP A 223 -2.80 -16.58 -3.71
CA ASP A 223 -1.64 -15.81 -3.27
C ASP A 223 -0.63 -16.72 -2.57
N ILE A 224 -1.13 -17.58 -1.65
CA ILE A 224 -0.29 -18.54 -0.90
C ILE A 224 0.40 -19.51 -1.86
N ARG A 225 -0.33 -20.05 -2.85
CA ARG A 225 0.22 -20.98 -3.85
C ARG A 225 1.33 -20.34 -4.68
N ALA A 226 1.13 -19.08 -5.11
CA ALA A 226 2.15 -18.33 -5.85
C ALA A 226 3.39 -18.04 -4.99
N MET A 227 3.20 -17.72 -3.71
CA MET A 227 4.31 -17.53 -2.76
C MET A 227 5.08 -18.82 -2.49
N CYS A 228 4.40 -19.97 -2.38
CA CYS A 228 5.05 -21.28 -2.27
C CYS A 228 5.94 -21.56 -3.50
N LEU A 229 5.46 -21.22 -4.71
CA LEU A 229 6.25 -21.36 -5.93
C LEU A 229 7.52 -20.50 -5.84
N ALA A 230 7.42 -19.24 -5.41
CA ALA A 230 8.58 -18.37 -5.26
C ALA A 230 9.58 -18.88 -4.22
N ALA A 231 9.10 -19.34 -3.07
CA ALA A 231 9.93 -19.93 -2.01
C ALA A 231 10.66 -21.20 -2.50
N ASN A 232 9.99 -22.05 -3.27
CA ASN A 232 10.59 -23.24 -3.87
C ASN A 232 11.67 -22.90 -4.91
N CYS A 233 11.62 -21.71 -5.50
CA CYS A 233 12.69 -21.18 -6.36
C CYS A 233 13.84 -20.53 -5.57
N GLY A 234 13.79 -20.55 -4.22
CA GLY A 234 14.82 -19.96 -3.36
C GLY A 234 14.69 -18.44 -3.17
N VAL A 235 13.56 -17.84 -3.54
CA VAL A 235 13.30 -16.40 -3.41
C VAL A 235 12.71 -16.12 -2.03
N GLY A 236 13.23 -15.11 -1.33
CA GLY A 236 12.69 -14.63 -0.06
C GLY A 236 11.35 -13.91 -0.25
N LEU A 237 10.51 -13.94 0.77
CA LEU A 237 9.19 -13.31 0.75
C LEU A 237 9.08 -12.27 1.85
N LEU A 238 8.56 -11.09 1.51
CA LEU A 238 8.19 -10.05 2.46
C LEU A 238 6.71 -9.69 2.23
N ALA A 239 5.86 -10.03 3.19
CA ALA A 239 4.42 -9.87 3.01
C ALA A 239 3.72 -9.31 4.23
N SER A 240 2.51 -8.80 4.06
CA SER A 240 1.67 -8.34 5.16
C SER A 240 0.34 -9.06 5.23
N ILE A 241 -0.25 -9.09 6.43
CA ILE A 241 -1.61 -9.61 6.68
C ILE A 241 -2.31 -8.82 7.78
N HIS A 242 -3.63 -8.91 7.80
CA HIS A 242 -4.46 -8.38 8.89
C HIS A 242 -4.60 -9.40 10.02
N ALA A 243 -3.69 -9.33 11.00
CA ALA A 243 -3.75 -10.09 12.24
C ALA A 243 -3.15 -9.30 13.40
N ALA A 244 -3.75 -9.34 14.57
CA ALA A 244 -3.26 -8.62 15.75
C ALA A 244 -2.11 -9.39 16.45
N SER A 245 -2.00 -10.70 16.25
CA SER A 245 -0.98 -11.55 16.87
C SER A 245 -0.75 -12.81 16.03
N VAL A 246 0.31 -13.55 16.36
CA VAL A 246 0.60 -14.85 15.76
C VAL A 246 -0.49 -15.87 16.12
N ASP A 247 -1.08 -15.81 17.33
CA ASP A 247 -2.13 -16.72 17.76
C ASP A 247 -3.38 -16.59 16.89
N GLU A 248 -3.69 -15.40 16.40
CA GLU A 248 -4.81 -15.17 15.49
C GLU A 248 -4.66 -15.93 14.17
N LEU A 249 -3.42 -16.20 13.73
CA LEU A 249 -3.16 -16.96 12.50
C LEU A 249 -3.69 -18.39 12.57
N HIS A 250 -3.75 -18.97 13.76
CA HIS A 250 -4.28 -20.30 13.98
C HIS A 250 -5.81 -20.38 13.91
N GLN A 251 -6.51 -19.23 13.99
CA GLN A 251 -7.97 -19.19 14.06
C GLN A 251 -8.64 -19.21 12.68
N LYS A 252 -8.00 -18.62 11.66
CA LYS A 252 -8.59 -18.52 10.32
C LYS A 252 -8.03 -19.59 9.38
N PRO A 253 -8.89 -20.28 8.58
CA PRO A 253 -8.46 -21.36 7.70
C PRO A 253 -7.33 -20.95 6.74
N LEU A 254 -7.47 -19.80 6.05
CA LEU A 254 -6.48 -19.26 5.11
C LEU A 254 -5.11 -19.12 5.78
N TRP A 255 -5.05 -18.58 6.99
CA TRP A 255 -3.79 -18.34 7.68
C TRP A 255 -3.16 -19.61 8.24
N ARG A 256 -4.00 -20.61 8.62
CA ARG A 256 -3.48 -21.96 8.94
C ARG A 256 -2.79 -22.60 7.73
N GLU A 257 -3.34 -22.41 6.53
CA GLU A 257 -2.70 -22.87 5.29
C GLU A 257 -1.37 -22.18 5.07
N LEU A 258 -1.30 -20.84 5.26
CA LEU A 258 -0.07 -20.05 5.18
C LEU A 258 1.00 -20.58 6.16
N LEU A 259 0.63 -20.86 7.41
CA LEU A 259 1.55 -21.44 8.40
C LEU A 259 2.04 -22.84 8.01
N ARG A 260 1.14 -23.69 7.51
CA ARG A 260 1.50 -25.04 7.02
C ARG A 260 2.46 -25.01 5.84
N ALA A 261 2.36 -24.00 4.99
CA ALA A 261 3.26 -23.83 3.87
C ALA A 261 4.71 -23.57 4.30
N ARG A 262 4.97 -23.14 5.55
CA ARG A 262 6.30 -22.90 6.16
C ARG A 262 7.22 -22.00 5.32
N VAL A 263 6.63 -21.10 4.53
CA VAL A 263 7.38 -20.19 3.65
C VAL A 263 7.94 -18.98 4.40
N PHE A 264 7.33 -18.61 5.53
CA PHE A 264 7.81 -17.53 6.39
C PHE A 264 8.55 -18.06 7.62
N ARG A 265 9.65 -17.40 7.97
CA ARG A 265 10.51 -17.75 9.11
C ARG A 265 10.46 -16.69 10.21
N ARG A 266 10.26 -15.43 9.83
CA ARG A 266 10.19 -14.28 10.73
C ARG A 266 8.79 -13.69 10.70
N CYS A 267 8.41 -13.08 11.82
CA CYS A 267 7.23 -12.21 11.86
C CYS A 267 7.59 -10.87 12.52
N ILE A 268 6.88 -9.83 12.11
CA ILE A 268 6.90 -8.50 12.73
C ILE A 268 5.49 -8.19 13.16
N VAL A 269 5.27 -8.05 14.46
CA VAL A 269 3.97 -7.62 15.01
C VAL A 269 4.03 -6.13 15.30
N ILE A 270 3.15 -5.36 14.65
CA ILE A 270 3.01 -3.93 14.89
C ILE A 270 1.94 -3.73 15.98
N ARG A 271 2.31 -3.12 17.09
CA ARG A 271 1.39 -2.72 18.16
C ARG A 271 1.23 -1.21 18.19
N SER A 272 0.02 -0.74 18.47
CA SER A 272 -0.28 0.68 18.63
C SER A 272 -0.77 0.93 20.05
N ASN A 273 -0.07 1.77 20.79
CA ASN A 273 -0.44 2.22 22.14
C ASN A 273 -0.49 3.74 22.16
N GLY A 274 -1.69 4.32 22.28
CA GLY A 274 -1.84 5.78 22.42
C GLY A 274 -1.24 6.61 21.29
N GLY A 275 -1.23 6.09 20.03
CA GLY A 275 -0.66 6.77 18.87
C GLY A 275 0.84 6.45 18.60
N ALA A 276 1.56 5.92 19.57
CA ALA A 276 2.92 5.40 19.35
C ALA A 276 2.85 3.96 18.79
N ARG A 277 3.74 3.65 17.84
CA ARG A 277 3.88 2.31 17.28
C ARG A 277 5.13 1.64 17.80
N SER A 278 5.02 0.36 18.16
CA SER A 278 6.15 -0.51 18.47
C SER A 278 6.17 -1.71 17.52
N TYR A 279 7.37 -2.24 17.29
CA TYR A 279 7.62 -3.32 16.34
C TYR A 279 8.30 -4.46 17.07
N GLU A 280 7.66 -5.60 17.16
CA GLU A 280 8.19 -6.81 17.78
C GLU A 280 8.59 -7.79 16.70
N VAL A 281 9.88 -8.11 16.60
CA VAL A 281 10.41 -9.08 15.65
C VAL A 281 10.60 -10.42 16.36
N GLY A 282 10.08 -11.48 15.77
CA GLY A 282 10.20 -12.83 16.33
C GLY A 282 10.25 -13.91 15.24
N ASP A 283 10.55 -15.13 15.66
CA ASP A 283 10.42 -16.28 14.78
C ASP A 283 8.94 -16.66 14.62
N LEU A 284 8.56 -17.02 13.41
CA LEU A 284 7.24 -17.57 13.17
C LEU A 284 7.29 -19.07 13.53
N PRO A 285 6.52 -19.53 14.55
CA PRO A 285 6.59 -20.92 14.98
C PRO A 285 6.17 -21.86 13.86
N CYS A 286 6.98 -22.90 13.63
CA CYS A 286 6.57 -24.01 12.80
C CYS A 286 5.49 -24.76 13.58
N SER A 287 4.22 -24.65 13.17
CA SER A 287 3.18 -25.56 13.67
C SER A 287 3.50 -26.98 13.20
N ASP A 288 3.60 -27.90 14.13
CA ASP A 288 3.72 -29.34 13.87
C ASP A 288 2.49 -29.88 13.13
#